data_257de5a1bcae018cc5fd1827aca953fc
#
_entry.id   257de5a1bcae018cc5fd1827aca953fc
#
_cell.length_a   1.000
_cell.length_b   1.000
_cell.length_c   1.000
_cell.angle_alpha   90.00
_cell.angle_beta   90.00
_cell.angle_gamma   90.00
#
_symmetry.space_group_name_H-M   'P 1'
#
loop_
_entity.id
_entity.type
_entity.pdbx_description
1 polymer ?
#
loop_
_entity_poly.entity_id
_entity_poly.type
_entity_poly.pdbx_seq_one_letter_code
_entity_poly.pdbx_strand_id
1 'polypeptide(L)'
;MPEEKSKDIVSARKERWMDQWMDALMSTYPNESARFFKDTTDPFANPVGSAFRNGIRNLFAVLAADAYDPDAARQALDPMVRVRAVQELAPSAALGFITQIKAIMAADGKALKDAARADKVRMDKIAEHADKALLTAFDLYMGCKKHIYTLRARQASNSVRQLLVKNELICEVPDIDPAVME
;
A
#
# COMPACT_ATOMS: atom_id res chain seq x y z
N MET A 1 -17.12 -22.48 38.84
CA MET A 1 -16.10 -22.71 37.81
C MET A 1 -15.68 -21.36 37.26
N PRO A 2 -14.44 -20.86 37.42
CA PRO A 2 -14.04 -19.62 36.80
C PRO A 2 -13.95 -19.87 35.28
N GLU A 3 -14.69 -19.08 34.51
CA GLU A 3 -14.50 -18.99 33.07
C GLU A 3 -13.08 -18.46 32.82
N GLU A 4 -12.22 -19.36 32.42
CA GLU A 4 -10.89 -19.06 31.90
C GLU A 4 -11.10 -18.17 30.67
N LYS A 5 -10.92 -16.85 30.84
CA LYS A 5 -10.94 -15.88 29.74
C LYS A 5 -9.91 -16.38 28.73
N SER A 6 -10.37 -17.09 27.71
CA SER A 6 -9.57 -17.42 26.54
C SER A 6 -8.93 -16.12 26.07
N LYS A 7 -7.61 -15.98 26.26
CA LYS A 7 -6.87 -14.82 25.80
C LYS A 7 -7.04 -14.78 24.30
N ASP A 8 -7.75 -13.76 23.80
CA ASP A 8 -7.86 -13.49 22.37
C ASP A 8 -6.46 -13.44 21.75
N ILE A 9 -6.11 -14.52 21.06
CA ILE A 9 -4.75 -14.72 20.50
C ILE A 9 -4.44 -13.67 19.46
N VAL A 10 -5.42 -13.26 18.65
CA VAL A 10 -5.24 -12.22 17.64
C VAL A 10 -4.80 -10.92 18.31
N SER A 11 -5.49 -10.50 19.38
CA SER A 11 -5.12 -9.30 20.14
C SER A 11 -3.76 -9.46 20.84
N ALA A 12 -3.45 -10.63 21.38
CA ALA A 12 -2.18 -10.90 22.06
C ALA A 12 -0.96 -10.94 21.11
N ARG A 13 -1.20 -11.26 19.83
CA ARG A 13 -0.14 -11.40 18.81
C ARG A 13 -0.06 -10.23 17.83
N LYS A 14 -1.02 -9.33 17.86
CA LYS A 14 -1.18 -8.21 16.94
C LYS A 14 0.13 -7.44 16.69
N GLU A 15 0.76 -6.94 17.74
CA GLU A 15 1.97 -6.13 17.62
C GLU A 15 3.11 -6.92 16.96
N ARG A 16 3.34 -8.16 17.42
CA ARG A 16 4.36 -9.04 16.83
C ARG A 16 4.11 -9.31 15.35
N TRP A 17 2.86 -9.58 14.96
CA TRP A 17 2.52 -9.83 13.55
C TRP A 17 2.68 -8.57 12.70
N MET A 18 2.33 -7.39 13.23
CA MET A 18 2.55 -6.12 12.54
C MET A 18 4.04 -5.81 12.36
N ASP A 19 4.89 -6.07 13.37
CA ASP A 19 6.34 -5.91 13.27
C ASP A 19 6.93 -6.83 12.19
N GLN A 20 6.55 -8.11 12.19
CA GLN A 20 6.97 -9.07 11.17
C GLN A 20 6.47 -8.67 9.77
N TRP A 21 5.28 -8.09 9.71
CA TRP A 21 4.71 -7.61 8.45
C TRP A 21 5.46 -6.39 7.92
N MET A 22 5.83 -5.48 8.81
CA MET A 22 6.72 -4.37 8.47
C MET A 22 8.07 -4.86 7.98
N ASP A 23 8.64 -5.91 8.62
CA ASP A 23 9.89 -6.53 8.19
C ASP A 23 9.78 -7.15 6.78
N ALA A 24 8.67 -7.84 6.52
CA ALA A 24 8.39 -8.40 5.20
C ALA A 24 8.27 -7.32 4.11
N LEU A 25 7.64 -6.18 4.44
CA LEU A 25 7.60 -5.02 3.54
C LEU A 25 9.00 -4.44 3.32
N MET A 26 9.78 -4.27 4.39
CA MET A 26 11.12 -3.69 4.34
C MET A 26 12.11 -4.59 3.60
N SER A 27 11.94 -5.90 3.60
CA SER A 27 12.79 -6.84 2.86
C SER A 27 12.80 -6.62 1.34
N THR A 28 11.84 -5.85 0.82
CA THR A 28 11.78 -5.46 -0.59
C THR A 28 12.63 -4.23 -0.93
N TYR A 29 13.29 -3.62 0.06
CA TYR A 29 14.16 -2.46 -0.09
C TYR A 29 15.63 -2.82 0.16
N PRO A 30 16.58 -2.04 -0.39
CA PRO A 30 17.99 -2.14 -0.01
C PRO A 30 18.16 -1.94 1.51
N ASN A 31 19.13 -2.66 2.11
CA ASN A 31 19.32 -2.69 3.55
C ASN A 31 19.43 -1.31 4.22
N GLU A 32 20.13 -0.36 3.58
CA GLU A 32 20.28 1.00 4.11
C GLU A 32 18.95 1.75 4.16
N SER A 33 18.17 1.69 3.07
CA SER A 33 16.85 2.30 3.00
C SER A 33 15.88 1.65 3.98
N ALA A 34 15.91 0.31 4.09
CA ALA A 34 15.08 -0.45 5.02
C ALA A 34 15.34 -0.05 6.48
N ARG A 35 16.62 0.10 6.86
CA ARG A 35 17.03 0.58 8.19
C ARG A 35 16.51 2.00 8.45
N PHE A 36 16.75 2.92 7.52
CA PHE A 36 16.29 4.29 7.66
C PHE A 36 14.77 4.36 7.85
N PHE A 37 14.00 3.62 7.05
CA PHE A 37 12.54 3.60 7.15
C PHE A 37 12.04 2.99 8.47
N LYS A 38 12.78 2.06 9.08
CA LYS A 38 12.43 1.46 10.37
C LYS A 38 12.86 2.29 11.57
N ASP A 39 14.09 2.75 11.59
CA ASP A 39 14.74 3.28 12.79
C ASP A 39 14.38 4.75 13.03
N THR A 40 14.15 5.52 11.95
CA THR A 40 13.78 6.93 12.07
C THR A 40 12.28 7.07 12.29
N THR A 41 11.88 7.41 13.50
CA THR A 41 10.46 7.53 13.91
C THR A 41 9.83 8.89 13.63
N ASP A 42 10.65 9.95 13.47
CA ASP A 42 10.17 11.30 13.18
C ASP A 42 9.48 11.34 11.79
N PRO A 43 8.18 11.70 11.73
CA PRO A 43 7.44 11.76 10.47
C PRO A 43 7.96 12.79 9.47
N PHE A 44 8.60 13.87 9.94
CA PHE A 44 9.17 14.90 9.08
C PHE A 44 10.48 14.44 8.44
N ALA A 45 11.34 13.76 9.21
CA ALA A 45 12.58 13.20 8.72
C ALA A 45 12.35 11.94 7.86
N ASN A 46 11.30 11.16 8.17
CA ASN A 46 11.00 9.88 7.51
C ASN A 46 9.51 9.75 7.17
N PRO A 47 8.98 10.51 6.20
CA PRO A 47 7.59 10.45 5.82
C PRO A 47 7.20 9.08 5.21
N VAL A 48 8.12 8.43 4.49
CA VAL A 48 7.89 7.10 3.89
C VAL A 48 7.74 6.02 4.96
N GLY A 49 8.68 5.95 5.91
CA GLY A 49 8.58 5.00 7.03
C GLY A 49 7.35 5.23 7.90
N SER A 50 6.96 6.50 8.10
CA SER A 50 5.74 6.86 8.80
C SER A 50 4.49 6.37 8.04
N ALA A 51 4.44 6.57 6.72
CA ALA A 51 3.35 6.09 5.87
C ALA A 51 3.21 4.55 5.95
N PHE A 52 4.32 3.82 5.94
CA PHE A 52 4.31 2.36 6.04
C PHE A 52 3.86 1.88 7.42
N ARG A 53 4.38 2.44 8.52
CA ARG A 53 3.96 2.07 9.88
C ARG A 53 2.48 2.31 10.12
N ASN A 54 2.00 3.50 9.75
CA ASN A 54 0.61 3.87 9.92
C ASN A 54 -0.30 3.03 9.00
N GLY A 55 0.14 2.82 7.74
CA GLY A 55 -0.58 2.01 6.77
C GLY A 55 -0.75 0.56 7.24
N ILE A 56 0.31 -0.09 7.72
CA ILE A 56 0.24 -1.47 8.25
C ILE A 56 -0.69 -1.53 9.46
N ARG A 57 -0.58 -0.57 10.40
CA ARG A 57 -1.45 -0.53 11.59
C ARG A 57 -2.92 -0.38 11.21
N ASN A 58 -3.23 0.56 10.34
CA ASN A 58 -4.59 0.83 9.89
C ASN A 58 -5.14 -0.33 9.06
N LEU A 59 -4.33 -0.89 8.16
CA LEU A 59 -4.73 -2.04 7.37
C LEU A 59 -5.00 -3.26 8.27
N PHE A 60 -4.14 -3.55 9.25
CA PHE A 60 -4.40 -4.63 10.19
C PHE A 60 -5.74 -4.46 10.92
N ALA A 61 -6.09 -3.24 11.31
CA ALA A 61 -7.39 -2.97 11.94
C ALA A 61 -8.57 -3.30 11.00
N VAL A 62 -8.45 -2.96 9.72
CA VAL A 62 -9.45 -3.30 8.69
C VAL A 62 -9.54 -4.81 8.48
N LEU A 63 -8.38 -5.50 8.39
CA LEU A 63 -8.35 -6.95 8.19
C LEU A 63 -8.94 -7.71 9.38
N ALA A 64 -8.74 -7.21 10.60
CA ALA A 64 -9.22 -7.83 11.84
C ALA A 64 -10.68 -7.47 12.20
N ALA A 65 -11.33 -6.61 11.42
CA ALA A 65 -12.73 -6.24 11.61
C ALA A 65 -13.69 -7.39 11.28
N ASP A 66 -14.91 -7.33 11.80
CA ASP A 66 -15.92 -8.36 11.54
C ASP A 66 -16.40 -8.38 10.09
N ALA A 67 -16.49 -7.22 9.44
CA ALA A 67 -16.82 -7.06 8.04
C ALA A 67 -15.70 -6.29 7.34
N TYR A 68 -15.40 -6.66 6.09
CA TYR A 68 -14.44 -5.94 5.26
C TYR A 68 -15.04 -4.62 4.78
N ASP A 69 -14.35 -3.52 5.08
CA ASP A 69 -14.70 -2.18 4.60
C ASP A 69 -13.71 -1.78 3.48
N PRO A 70 -14.15 -1.73 2.21
CA PRO A 70 -13.30 -1.37 1.07
C PRO A 70 -12.77 0.07 1.13
N ASP A 71 -13.54 1.01 1.70
CA ASP A 71 -13.14 2.41 1.77
C ASP A 71 -12.11 2.62 2.86
N ALA A 72 -12.27 1.99 4.02
CA ALA A 72 -11.25 1.98 5.07
C ALA A 72 -9.97 1.29 4.60
N ALA A 73 -10.07 0.18 3.86
CA ALA A 73 -8.93 -0.49 3.24
C ALA A 73 -8.20 0.42 2.24
N ARG A 74 -8.95 1.12 1.39
CA ARG A 74 -8.41 2.10 0.44
C ARG A 74 -7.64 3.20 1.15
N GLN A 75 -8.20 3.79 2.21
CA GLN A 75 -7.56 4.84 2.99
C GLN A 75 -6.26 4.35 3.65
N ALA A 76 -6.25 3.14 4.19
CA ALA A 76 -5.06 2.55 4.81
C ALA A 76 -3.96 2.25 3.78
N LEU A 77 -4.33 1.80 2.59
CA LEU A 77 -3.43 1.37 1.52
C LEU A 77 -2.87 2.55 0.70
N ASP A 78 -3.66 3.60 0.46
CA ASP A 78 -3.31 4.67 -0.49
C ASP A 78 -1.93 5.29 -0.24
N PRO A 79 -1.52 5.68 0.98
CA PRO A 79 -0.18 6.24 1.21
C PRO A 79 0.95 5.27 0.88
N MET A 80 0.78 3.98 1.22
CA MET A 80 1.79 2.95 0.94
C MET A 80 1.88 2.64 -0.56
N VAL A 81 0.73 2.47 -1.21
CA VAL A 81 0.65 2.12 -2.63
C VAL A 81 1.19 3.25 -3.51
N ARG A 82 0.91 4.52 -3.17
CA ARG A 82 1.48 5.67 -3.90
C ARG A 82 3.01 5.67 -3.86
N VAL A 83 3.60 5.47 -2.69
CA VAL A 83 5.07 5.37 -2.57
C VAL A 83 5.62 4.26 -3.45
N ARG A 84 4.98 3.09 -3.44
CA ARG A 84 5.44 1.94 -4.22
C ARG A 84 5.16 2.06 -5.72
N ALA A 85 4.13 2.80 -6.11
CA ALA A 85 3.78 3.00 -7.51
C ALA A 85 4.78 3.91 -8.26
N VAL A 86 5.47 4.84 -7.57
CA VAL A 86 6.51 5.67 -8.20
C VAL A 86 7.82 4.92 -8.38
N GLN A 87 8.00 3.80 -7.67
CA GLN A 87 9.15 2.92 -7.83
C GLN A 87 8.98 2.01 -9.05
N GLU A 88 10.10 1.63 -9.67
CA GLU A 88 10.08 0.74 -10.84
C GLU A 88 10.00 -0.74 -10.42
N LEU A 89 9.00 -1.05 -9.59
CA LEU A 89 8.71 -2.41 -9.15
C LEU A 89 7.68 -3.08 -10.05
N ALA A 90 7.80 -4.39 -10.23
CA ALA A 90 6.69 -5.17 -10.79
C ALA A 90 5.49 -5.11 -9.83
N PRO A 91 4.24 -5.15 -10.34
CA PRO A 91 3.03 -5.09 -9.49
C PRO A 91 3.02 -6.12 -8.35
N SER A 92 3.45 -7.34 -8.63
CA SER A 92 3.55 -8.41 -7.64
C SER A 92 4.56 -8.08 -6.51
N ALA A 93 5.71 -7.51 -6.85
CA ALA A 93 6.70 -7.05 -5.87
C ALA A 93 6.20 -5.84 -5.08
N ALA A 94 5.47 -4.92 -5.75
CA ALA A 94 4.92 -3.74 -5.11
C ALA A 94 3.82 -4.06 -4.09
N LEU A 95 2.98 -5.07 -4.34
CA LEU A 95 1.77 -5.36 -3.58
C LEU A 95 1.81 -6.67 -2.79
N GLY A 96 2.77 -7.56 -3.10
CA GLY A 96 2.86 -8.89 -2.49
C GLY A 96 2.99 -8.88 -0.97
N PHE A 97 3.49 -7.79 -0.37
CA PHE A 97 3.56 -7.65 1.07
C PHE A 97 2.19 -7.78 1.75
N ILE A 98 1.09 -7.42 1.07
CA ILE A 98 -0.26 -7.42 1.65
C ILE A 98 -0.67 -8.83 2.09
N THR A 99 -0.33 -9.85 1.30
CA THR A 99 -0.66 -11.23 1.62
C THR A 99 0.32 -11.91 2.57
N GLN A 100 1.46 -11.28 2.89
CA GLN A 100 2.46 -11.84 3.82
C GLN A 100 1.90 -12.04 5.23
N ILE A 101 0.89 -11.28 5.64
CA ILE A 101 0.23 -11.48 6.93
C ILE A 101 -0.29 -12.92 7.08
N LYS A 102 -0.73 -13.56 5.99
CA LYS A 102 -1.20 -14.96 5.99
C LYS A 102 -0.07 -15.92 6.35
N ALA A 103 1.10 -15.74 5.73
CA ALA A 103 2.29 -16.55 6.03
C ALA A 103 2.81 -16.29 7.45
N ILE A 104 2.79 -15.04 7.91
CA ILE A 104 3.20 -14.64 9.26
C ILE A 104 2.33 -15.33 10.32
N MET A 105 1.01 -15.28 10.16
CA MET A 105 0.08 -15.97 11.06
C MET A 105 0.28 -17.49 11.02
N ALA A 106 0.44 -18.06 9.83
CA ALA A 106 0.65 -19.50 9.66
C ALA A 106 1.99 -19.98 10.26
N ALA A 107 3.02 -19.13 10.25
CA ALA A 107 4.32 -19.45 10.85
C ALA A 107 4.34 -19.35 12.39
N ASP A 108 3.35 -18.70 13.00
CA ASP A 108 3.26 -18.60 14.47
C ASP A 108 2.67 -19.90 15.07
N GLY A 109 3.51 -20.97 15.08
CA GLY A 109 3.10 -22.29 15.56
C GLY A 109 2.61 -22.31 17.01
N LYS A 110 3.00 -21.33 17.86
CA LYS A 110 2.46 -21.21 19.21
C LYS A 110 1.02 -20.67 19.17
N ALA A 111 0.76 -19.61 18.37
CA ALA A 111 -0.58 -19.10 18.20
C ALA A 111 -1.52 -20.17 17.64
N LEU A 112 -1.07 -20.96 16.66
CA LEU A 112 -1.88 -22.03 16.07
C LEU A 112 -2.20 -23.17 17.04
N LYS A 113 -1.25 -23.55 17.92
CA LYS A 113 -1.46 -24.59 18.92
C LYS A 113 -2.42 -24.17 20.02
N ASP A 114 -2.28 -22.92 20.47
CA ASP A 114 -3.04 -22.36 21.59
C ASP A 114 -4.37 -21.73 21.14
N ALA A 115 -4.62 -21.67 19.82
CA ALA A 115 -5.80 -21.01 19.25
C ALA A 115 -7.09 -21.78 19.54
N ALA A 116 -8.00 -21.10 20.20
CA ALA A 116 -9.39 -21.56 20.29
C ALA A 116 -10.06 -21.55 18.90
N ARG A 117 -11.21 -22.23 18.77
CA ARG A 117 -11.96 -22.26 17.50
C ARG A 117 -12.32 -20.84 17.01
N ALA A 118 -12.70 -19.96 17.93
CA ALA A 118 -13.04 -18.57 17.60
C ALA A 118 -11.83 -17.79 17.04
N ASP A 119 -10.64 -18.00 17.59
CA ASP A 119 -9.41 -17.36 17.09
C ASP A 119 -9.05 -17.88 15.69
N LYS A 120 -9.22 -19.16 15.43
CA LYS A 120 -9.00 -19.72 14.08
C LYS A 120 -9.94 -19.08 13.06
N VAL A 121 -11.22 -18.94 13.38
CA VAL A 121 -12.19 -18.25 12.51
C VAL A 121 -11.80 -16.81 12.25
N ARG A 122 -11.27 -16.10 13.27
CA ARG A 122 -10.77 -14.71 13.07
C ARG A 122 -9.52 -14.66 12.20
N MET A 123 -8.59 -15.60 12.37
CA MET A 123 -7.40 -15.68 11.51
C MET A 123 -7.78 -15.97 10.06
N ASP A 124 -8.75 -16.86 9.83
CA ASP A 124 -9.27 -17.15 8.49
C ASP A 124 -9.93 -15.91 7.87
N LYS A 125 -10.71 -15.13 8.67
CA LYS A 125 -11.25 -13.84 8.21
C LYS A 125 -10.14 -12.86 7.82
N ILE A 126 -9.11 -12.71 8.65
CA ILE A 126 -7.97 -11.83 8.33
C ILE A 126 -7.33 -12.25 6.99
N ALA A 127 -7.18 -13.56 6.77
CA ALA A 127 -6.62 -14.08 5.52
C ALA A 127 -7.52 -13.77 4.31
N GLU A 128 -8.83 -13.92 4.43
CA GLU A 128 -9.80 -13.58 3.39
C GLU A 128 -9.81 -12.06 3.11
N HIS A 129 -9.83 -11.25 4.17
CA HIS A 129 -9.78 -9.79 4.02
C HIS A 129 -8.46 -9.30 3.40
N ALA A 130 -7.34 -10.00 3.64
CA ALA A 130 -6.08 -9.70 2.98
C ALA A 130 -6.14 -9.92 1.46
N ASP A 131 -6.85 -10.94 0.99
CA ASP A 131 -7.07 -11.16 -0.44
C ASP A 131 -7.92 -10.02 -1.05
N LYS A 132 -8.99 -9.59 -0.37
CA LYS A 132 -9.80 -8.44 -0.78
C LYS A 132 -8.98 -7.15 -0.79
N ALA A 133 -8.14 -6.94 0.22
CA ALA A 133 -7.25 -5.79 0.31
C ALA A 133 -6.21 -5.76 -0.82
N LEU A 134 -5.71 -6.92 -1.25
CA LEU A 134 -4.82 -7.01 -2.40
C LEU A 134 -5.50 -6.52 -3.68
N LEU A 135 -6.76 -6.89 -3.93
CA LEU A 135 -7.52 -6.41 -5.09
C LEU A 135 -7.75 -4.89 -5.01
N THR A 136 -8.12 -4.37 -3.83
CA THR A 136 -8.24 -2.92 -3.60
C THR A 136 -6.91 -2.19 -3.87
N ALA A 137 -5.79 -2.77 -3.42
CA ALA A 137 -4.46 -2.21 -3.65
C ALA A 137 -4.05 -2.27 -5.12
N PHE A 138 -4.46 -3.31 -5.85
CA PHE A 138 -4.20 -3.43 -7.29
C PHE A 138 -4.89 -2.30 -8.07
N ASP A 139 -6.14 -2.01 -7.76
CA ASP A 139 -6.87 -0.90 -8.39
C ASP A 139 -6.21 0.45 -8.10
N LEU A 140 -5.81 0.70 -6.85
CA LEU A 140 -5.05 1.89 -6.45
C LEU A 140 -3.73 2.00 -7.22
N TYR A 141 -2.97 0.90 -7.28
CA TYR A 141 -1.68 0.85 -7.96
C TYR A 141 -1.83 1.15 -9.46
N MET A 142 -2.81 0.52 -10.12
CA MET A 142 -3.07 0.76 -11.53
C MET A 142 -3.52 2.20 -11.80
N GLY A 143 -4.34 2.78 -10.92
CA GLY A 143 -4.71 4.19 -10.97
C GLY A 143 -3.50 5.12 -10.89
N CYS A 144 -2.59 4.87 -9.93
CA CYS A 144 -1.34 5.62 -9.78
C CYS A 144 -0.43 5.46 -11.02
N LYS A 145 -0.24 4.24 -11.52
CA LYS A 145 0.58 4.00 -12.73
C LYS A 145 0.01 4.69 -13.96
N LYS A 146 -1.31 4.61 -14.18
CA LYS A 146 -1.99 5.32 -15.26
C LYS A 146 -1.72 6.82 -15.19
N HIS A 147 -1.82 7.42 -14.01
CA HIS A 147 -1.55 8.83 -13.81
C HIS A 147 -0.08 9.19 -14.13
N ILE A 148 0.87 8.41 -13.63
CA ILE A 148 2.32 8.60 -13.89
C ILE A 148 2.60 8.51 -15.39
N TYR A 149 2.07 7.49 -16.09
CA TYR A 149 2.27 7.35 -17.54
C TYR A 149 1.65 8.49 -18.32
N THR A 150 0.47 8.96 -17.94
CA THR A 150 -0.16 10.13 -18.57
C THR A 150 0.68 11.39 -18.42
N LEU A 151 1.23 11.63 -17.22
CA LEU A 151 2.13 12.77 -16.96
C LEU A 151 3.41 12.67 -17.81
N ARG A 152 4.05 11.49 -17.83
CA ARG A 152 5.26 11.26 -18.65
C ARG A 152 4.99 11.48 -20.15
N ALA A 153 3.87 10.97 -20.66
CA ALA A 153 3.48 11.14 -22.05
C ALA A 153 3.25 12.62 -22.41
N ARG A 154 2.54 13.37 -21.54
CA ARG A 154 2.33 14.81 -21.70
C ARG A 154 3.66 15.59 -21.67
N GLN A 155 4.54 15.25 -20.74
CA GLN A 155 5.86 15.87 -20.64
C GLN A 155 6.70 15.63 -21.90
N ALA A 156 6.74 14.39 -22.41
CA ALA A 156 7.43 14.05 -23.65
C ALA A 156 6.87 14.83 -24.85
N SER A 157 5.53 14.87 -24.99
CA SER A 157 4.85 15.61 -26.06
C SER A 157 5.17 17.13 -25.98
N ASN A 158 5.11 17.72 -24.78
CA ASN A 158 5.43 19.13 -24.60
C ASN A 158 6.91 19.43 -24.92
N SER A 159 7.83 18.54 -24.54
CA SER A 159 9.26 18.70 -24.85
C SER A 159 9.52 18.67 -26.37
N VAL A 160 8.86 17.75 -27.10
CA VAL A 160 8.94 17.68 -28.56
C VAL A 160 8.35 18.95 -29.19
N ARG A 161 7.17 19.39 -28.75
CA ARG A 161 6.55 20.63 -29.22
C ARG A 161 7.45 21.83 -29.04
N GLN A 162 8.06 22.00 -27.86
CA GLN A 162 8.99 23.09 -27.58
C GLN A 162 10.21 23.08 -28.53
N LEU A 163 10.75 21.87 -28.80
CA LEU A 163 11.86 21.73 -29.75
C LEU A 163 11.47 22.12 -31.17
N LEU A 164 10.26 21.72 -31.60
CA LEU A 164 9.75 22.04 -32.93
C LEU A 164 9.49 23.56 -33.09
N VAL A 165 8.92 24.20 -32.06
CA VAL A 165 8.74 25.66 -32.05
C VAL A 165 10.10 26.40 -32.08
N LYS A 166 11.05 25.97 -31.24
CA LYS A 166 12.38 26.56 -31.18
C LYS A 166 13.16 26.49 -32.49
N ASN A 167 12.90 25.43 -33.30
CA ASN A 167 13.52 25.24 -34.60
C ASN A 167 12.64 25.76 -35.76
N GLU A 168 11.59 26.53 -35.48
CA GLU A 168 10.68 27.14 -36.50
C GLU A 168 10.00 26.10 -37.40
N LEU A 169 9.88 24.84 -36.93
CA LEU A 169 9.27 23.76 -37.68
C LEU A 169 7.74 23.69 -37.53
N ILE A 170 7.19 24.36 -36.50
CA ILE A 170 5.74 24.60 -36.31
C ILE A 170 5.53 26.00 -35.79
N CYS A 171 4.43 26.66 -36.23
CA CYS A 171 3.95 27.90 -35.63
C CYS A 171 2.93 27.59 -34.54
N GLU A 172 2.94 28.35 -33.44
CA GLU A 172 1.83 28.35 -32.51
C GLU A 172 0.66 29.09 -33.18
N VAL A 173 -0.41 28.36 -33.46
CA VAL A 173 -1.67 28.99 -33.85
C VAL A 173 -2.26 29.60 -32.57
N PRO A 174 -2.51 30.92 -32.51
CA PRO A 174 -3.18 31.51 -31.36
C PRO A 174 -4.54 30.84 -31.16
N ASP A 175 -4.89 30.54 -29.91
CA ASP A 175 -6.25 30.11 -29.60
C ASP A 175 -7.21 31.16 -30.13
N ILE A 176 -7.93 30.83 -31.20
CA ILE A 176 -9.00 31.70 -31.72
C ILE A 176 -10.13 31.57 -30.72
N ASP A 177 -10.39 32.69 -30.02
CA ASP A 177 -11.54 32.81 -29.12
C ASP A 177 -12.82 32.50 -29.93
N PRO A 178 -13.58 31.44 -29.57
CA PRO A 178 -14.78 31.08 -30.30
C PRO A 178 -15.84 32.20 -30.36
N ALA A 179 -15.71 33.23 -29.54
CA ALA A 179 -16.57 34.43 -29.54
C ALA A 179 -16.31 35.39 -30.73
N VAL A 180 -15.31 35.15 -31.57
CA VAL A 180 -14.96 36.01 -32.73
C VAL A 180 -15.56 35.45 -34.06
N MET A 181 -16.28 34.34 -34.01
CA MET A 181 -16.90 33.68 -35.18
C MET A 181 -18.41 33.91 -35.28
N GLU A 182 -18.99 34.98 -34.70
CA GLU A 182 -20.36 35.45 -34.96
C GLU A 182 -20.39 36.65 -35.90
#